data_2731fb72062b8744ccab994a7ef89bee
#
_entry.id   2731fb72062b8744ccab994a7ef89bee
#
_cell.length_a   1.000
_cell.length_b   1.000
_cell.length_c   1.000
_cell.angle_alpha   90.00
_cell.angle_beta   90.00
_cell.angle_gamma   90.00
#
_symmetry.space_group_name_H-M   'P 1'
#
loop_
_entity.id
_entity.type
_entity.pdbx_description
1 polymer ?
#
loop_
_entity_poly.entity_id
_entity_poly.type
_entity_poly.pdbx_seq_one_letter_code
_entity_poly.pdbx_strand_id
1 'polypeptide(L)'
;VQEKNITYPTDAKLAIKIINRLNKLAKFHGISQRRTFVKEIKNLRLSIRHFRHVKKRSKARKALKRLRTIAHILIRELRRKLPQTCLFECLQEQFLFYERVLAQQLRDKNKIYSLHEPQVYCIAKGKDHKQYEYGNKVSVASTAKGNIIVGVVSHDKNLHDSHTLPEVLRHIEVTRGSAVKTAICDRGYRGKSQVNETTIQLPKKPLKRDNRYQRDKKRKQCRRRAAIEPIIGHLKSDFRLSRNFLKGTLGDEINLLMAATAWNLRKWLIAFFWWLFLVRKEALD
;
A
#
# COMPACT_ATOMS: atom_id res chain seq x y z
N VAL A 1 -3.88 3.59 -3.25
CA VAL A 1 -2.99 2.68 -2.51
C VAL A 1 -2.25 1.80 -3.49
N GLN A 2 -0.94 1.73 -3.33
CA GLN A 2 -0.09 0.74 -3.95
C GLN A 2 0.01 -0.45 -2.99
N GLU A 3 -0.57 -1.58 -3.38
CA GLU A 3 -0.58 -2.76 -2.52
C GLU A 3 0.73 -3.53 -2.64
N LYS A 4 1.23 -4.00 -1.52
CA LYS A 4 2.39 -4.90 -1.47
C LYS A 4 2.01 -6.34 -1.77
N ASN A 5 2.94 -7.09 -2.35
CA ASN A 5 2.79 -8.53 -2.56
C ASN A 5 2.93 -9.29 -1.23
N ILE A 6 1.95 -9.12 -0.35
CA ILE A 6 1.86 -9.84 0.92
C ILE A 6 0.61 -10.71 0.97
N THR A 7 0.72 -11.85 1.66
CA THR A 7 -0.48 -12.64 1.97
C THR A 7 -1.33 -11.90 2.97
N TYR A 8 -2.68 -11.95 2.83
CA TYR A 8 -3.60 -11.32 3.77
C TYR A 8 -3.18 -11.62 5.22
N PRO A 9 -2.78 -10.59 5.98
CA PRO A 9 -2.18 -10.77 7.30
C PRO A 9 -3.22 -11.15 8.33
N THR A 10 -2.88 -12.14 9.14
CA THR A 10 -3.57 -12.44 10.39
C THR A 10 -2.52 -12.77 11.43
N ASP A 11 -2.80 -12.49 12.71
CA ASP A 11 -1.85 -12.78 13.80
C ASP A 11 -1.42 -14.26 13.82
N ALA A 12 -2.35 -15.14 13.47
CA ALA A 12 -2.06 -16.58 13.36
C ALA A 12 -1.08 -16.91 12.22
N LYS A 13 -1.26 -16.30 11.04
CA LYS A 13 -0.34 -16.51 9.92
C LYS A 13 1.06 -15.95 10.22
N LEU A 14 1.13 -14.79 10.91
CA LEU A 14 2.40 -14.22 11.33
C LEU A 14 3.11 -15.13 12.34
N ALA A 15 2.39 -15.60 13.37
CA ALA A 15 2.95 -16.53 14.35
C ALA A 15 3.46 -17.83 13.70
N ILE A 16 2.69 -18.43 12.77
CA ILE A 16 3.12 -19.63 12.02
C ILE A 16 4.36 -19.34 11.17
N LYS A 17 4.42 -18.17 10.49
CA LYS A 17 5.60 -17.78 9.72
C LYS A 17 6.83 -17.60 10.61
N ILE A 18 6.68 -17.03 11.81
CA ILE A 18 7.76 -16.90 12.79
C ILE A 18 8.26 -18.28 13.19
N ILE A 19 7.36 -19.19 13.59
CA ILE A 19 7.73 -20.56 14.00
C ILE A 19 8.50 -21.27 12.87
N ASN A 20 8.01 -21.18 11.64
CA ASN A 20 8.67 -21.79 10.49
C ASN A 20 10.07 -21.21 10.22
N ARG A 21 10.24 -19.89 10.43
CA ARG A 21 11.56 -19.25 10.30
C ARG A 21 12.51 -19.68 11.40
N LEU A 22 12.04 -19.80 12.65
CA LEU A 22 12.83 -20.28 13.78
C LEU A 22 13.27 -21.72 13.56
N ASN A 23 12.40 -22.61 13.08
CA ASN A 23 12.75 -23.98 12.74
C ASN A 23 13.78 -24.06 11.60
N LYS A 24 13.65 -23.21 10.57
CA LYS A 24 14.65 -23.11 9.49
C LYS A 24 16.00 -22.61 10.01
N LEU A 25 15.99 -21.60 10.89
CA LEU A 25 17.18 -21.07 11.51
C LEU A 25 17.91 -22.13 12.35
N ALA A 26 17.17 -22.88 13.16
CA ALA A 26 17.72 -24.00 13.93
C ALA A 26 18.39 -25.03 13.02
N LYS A 27 17.71 -25.45 11.95
CA LYS A 27 18.24 -26.37 10.97
C LYS A 27 19.51 -25.85 10.28
N PHE A 28 19.52 -24.59 9.90
CA PHE A 28 20.65 -23.95 9.23
C PHE A 28 21.91 -23.91 10.10
N HIS A 29 21.75 -23.68 11.41
CA HIS A 29 22.86 -23.67 12.39
C HIS A 29 23.13 -25.03 13.04
N GLY A 30 22.55 -26.15 12.55
CA GLY A 30 22.74 -27.46 13.11
C GLY A 30 22.23 -27.63 14.54
N ILE A 31 21.32 -26.74 15.01
CA ILE A 31 20.80 -26.77 16.38
C ILE A 31 19.73 -27.84 16.51
N SER A 32 19.99 -28.84 17.34
CA SER A 32 18.98 -29.86 17.72
C SER A 32 17.91 -29.23 18.61
N GLN A 33 16.68 -29.11 18.08
CA GLN A 33 15.52 -28.64 18.83
C GLN A 33 14.84 -29.74 19.60
N ARG A 34 14.40 -29.46 20.82
CA ARG A 34 13.64 -30.43 21.63
C ARG A 34 12.33 -30.83 20.95
N ARG A 35 11.64 -29.85 20.31
CA ARG A 35 10.40 -30.07 19.54
C ARG A 35 10.29 -29.01 18.43
N THR A 36 9.93 -29.43 17.23
CA THR A 36 9.66 -28.53 16.09
C THR A 36 8.20 -28.07 16.00
N PHE A 37 7.31 -28.73 16.73
CA PHE A 37 5.85 -28.46 16.77
C PHE A 37 5.12 -28.52 15.42
N VAL A 38 5.70 -29.10 14.38
CA VAL A 38 5.13 -29.09 13.00
C VAL A 38 3.74 -29.73 12.95
N LYS A 39 3.55 -30.91 13.59
CA LYS A 39 2.23 -31.56 13.62
C LYS A 39 1.20 -30.78 14.42
N GLU A 40 1.60 -30.20 15.56
CA GLU A 40 0.73 -29.42 16.43
C GLU A 40 0.27 -28.14 15.69
N ILE A 41 1.14 -27.46 14.95
CA ILE A 41 0.82 -26.27 14.17
C ILE A 41 -0.24 -26.56 13.10
N LYS A 42 -0.17 -27.72 12.42
CA LYS A 42 -1.19 -28.11 11.44
C LYS A 42 -2.57 -28.19 12.08
N ASN A 43 -2.70 -28.80 13.25
CA ASN A 43 -3.95 -28.93 13.99
C ASN A 43 -4.48 -27.56 14.49
N LEU A 44 -3.58 -26.72 15.03
CA LEU A 44 -3.93 -25.37 15.48
C LEU A 44 -4.41 -24.51 14.31
N ARG A 45 -3.79 -24.61 13.13
CA ARG A 45 -4.21 -23.92 11.92
C ARG A 45 -5.63 -24.29 11.50
N LEU A 46 -6.01 -25.56 11.60
CA LEU A 46 -7.39 -26.00 11.33
C LEU A 46 -8.38 -25.39 12.32
N SER A 47 -8.04 -25.40 13.61
CA SER A 47 -8.90 -24.80 14.65
C SER A 47 -9.13 -23.29 14.44
N ILE A 48 -8.15 -22.57 13.91
CA ILE A 48 -8.24 -21.11 13.67
C ILE A 48 -9.12 -20.77 12.47
N ARG A 49 -9.31 -21.64 11.50
CA ARG A 49 -10.22 -21.37 10.34
C ARG A 49 -11.60 -20.96 10.76
N HIS A 50 -12.08 -21.45 11.89
CA HIS A 50 -13.41 -21.18 12.41
C HIS A 50 -13.52 -19.95 13.33
N PHE A 51 -12.55 -19.01 13.25
CA PHE A 51 -12.52 -17.83 14.12
C PHE A 51 -13.79 -16.97 14.05
N ARG A 52 -14.44 -16.90 12.88
CA ARG A 52 -15.68 -16.15 12.68
C ARG A 52 -16.94 -16.87 13.23
N HIS A 53 -16.86 -18.18 13.44
CA HIS A 53 -18.00 -18.98 13.91
C HIS A 53 -18.19 -18.80 15.41
N VAL A 54 -19.36 -18.35 15.85
CA VAL A 54 -19.66 -18.00 17.26
C VAL A 54 -19.28 -19.12 18.23
N LYS A 55 -19.79 -20.32 18.00
CA LYS A 55 -19.56 -21.50 18.88
C LYS A 55 -18.11 -21.99 18.90
N LYS A 56 -17.31 -21.73 17.84
CA LYS A 56 -15.92 -22.18 17.71
C LYS A 56 -14.88 -21.11 18.01
N ARG A 57 -15.31 -19.87 18.25
CA ARG A 57 -14.43 -18.69 18.46
C ARG A 57 -13.52 -18.85 19.67
N SER A 58 -14.02 -19.43 20.77
CA SER A 58 -13.21 -19.70 21.96
C SER A 58 -12.04 -20.67 21.66
N LYS A 59 -12.34 -21.78 20.96
CA LYS A 59 -11.32 -22.74 20.52
C LYS A 59 -10.26 -22.08 19.62
N ALA A 60 -10.67 -21.23 18.70
CA ALA A 60 -9.77 -20.50 17.81
C ALA A 60 -8.87 -19.52 18.57
N ARG A 61 -9.39 -18.83 19.61
CA ARG A 61 -8.59 -17.95 20.48
C ARG A 61 -7.56 -18.73 21.29
N LYS A 62 -7.94 -19.87 21.87
CA LYS A 62 -7.01 -20.78 22.56
C LYS A 62 -5.90 -21.27 21.63
N ALA A 63 -6.24 -21.63 20.39
CA ALA A 63 -5.27 -22.04 19.38
C ALA A 63 -4.30 -20.89 19.00
N LEU A 64 -4.76 -19.66 18.86
CA LEU A 64 -3.88 -18.50 18.63
C LEU A 64 -2.93 -18.24 19.80
N LYS A 65 -3.45 -18.31 21.05
CA LYS A 65 -2.61 -18.19 22.26
C LYS A 65 -1.53 -19.27 22.27
N ARG A 66 -1.89 -20.51 21.93
CA ARG A 66 -0.94 -21.63 21.86
C ARG A 66 0.15 -21.42 20.79
N LEU A 67 -0.20 -20.91 19.61
CA LEU A 67 0.81 -20.56 18.58
C LEU A 67 1.81 -19.51 19.09
N ARG A 68 1.36 -18.48 19.79
CA ARG A 68 2.24 -17.48 20.41
C ARG A 68 3.17 -18.13 21.44
N THR A 69 2.64 -18.99 22.30
CA THR A 69 3.43 -19.75 23.28
C THR A 69 4.52 -20.60 22.60
N ILE A 70 4.18 -21.35 21.54
CA ILE A 70 5.15 -22.15 20.79
C ILE A 70 6.26 -21.26 20.21
N ALA A 71 5.93 -20.12 19.61
CA ALA A 71 6.91 -19.19 19.07
C ALA A 71 7.87 -18.69 20.16
N HIS A 72 7.37 -18.31 21.33
CA HIS A 72 8.21 -17.89 22.47
C HIS A 72 9.08 -19.04 23.03
N ILE A 73 8.59 -20.28 23.05
CA ILE A 73 9.39 -21.43 23.45
C ILE A 73 10.59 -21.59 22.51
N LEU A 74 10.36 -21.54 21.21
CA LEU A 74 11.41 -21.67 20.21
C LEU A 74 12.42 -20.51 20.24
N ILE A 75 11.96 -19.27 20.42
CA ILE A 75 12.85 -18.11 20.60
C ILE A 75 13.77 -18.33 21.82
N ARG A 76 13.20 -18.70 22.96
CA ARG A 76 13.98 -18.94 24.18
C ARG A 76 14.95 -20.12 24.04
N GLU A 77 14.56 -21.19 23.34
CA GLU A 77 15.43 -22.31 23.06
C GLU A 77 16.62 -21.92 22.20
N LEU A 78 16.37 -21.18 21.11
CA LEU A 78 17.42 -20.71 20.21
C LEU A 78 18.35 -19.70 20.88
N ARG A 79 17.87 -18.77 21.69
CA ARG A 79 18.70 -17.85 22.47
C ARG A 79 19.71 -18.57 23.36
N ARG A 80 19.34 -19.72 23.94
CA ARG A 80 20.23 -20.51 24.81
C ARG A 80 21.23 -21.39 24.04
N LYS A 81 20.88 -21.81 22.83
CA LYS A 81 21.66 -22.78 22.07
C LYS A 81 22.53 -22.15 20.99
N LEU A 82 22.24 -20.93 20.59
CA LEU A 82 23.05 -20.20 19.61
C LEU A 82 24.39 -19.75 20.23
N PRO A 83 25.52 -19.93 19.52
CA PRO A 83 26.80 -19.39 19.96
C PRO A 83 26.79 -17.88 20.04
N GLN A 84 27.45 -17.33 21.05
CA GLN A 84 27.57 -15.89 21.25
C GLN A 84 28.67 -15.31 20.35
N THR A 85 28.34 -15.04 19.10
CA THR A 85 29.19 -14.42 18.08
C THR A 85 28.51 -13.13 17.59
N CYS A 86 29.19 -12.34 16.76
CA CYS A 86 28.56 -11.14 16.15
C CYS A 86 27.27 -11.48 15.37
N LEU A 87 27.14 -12.71 14.85
CA LEU A 87 25.89 -13.20 14.27
C LEU A 87 24.75 -13.27 15.31
N PHE A 88 25.08 -13.51 16.59
CA PHE A 88 24.08 -13.57 17.67
C PHE A 88 23.40 -12.21 17.89
N GLU A 89 24.10 -11.10 17.76
CA GLU A 89 23.54 -9.75 17.89
C GLU A 89 22.49 -9.48 16.81
N CYS A 90 22.81 -9.77 15.54
CA CYS A 90 21.84 -9.65 14.43
C CYS A 90 20.60 -10.56 14.66
N LEU A 91 20.79 -11.75 15.19
CA LEU A 91 19.69 -12.66 15.50
C LEU A 91 18.87 -12.20 16.72
N GLN A 92 19.49 -11.52 17.69
CA GLN A 92 18.78 -10.92 18.81
C GLN A 92 17.82 -9.83 18.35
N GLU A 93 18.23 -8.94 17.46
CA GLU A 93 17.33 -7.93 16.86
C GLU A 93 16.13 -8.59 16.17
N GLN A 94 16.40 -9.68 15.43
CA GLN A 94 15.34 -10.44 14.78
C GLN A 94 14.39 -11.09 15.78
N PHE A 95 14.90 -11.62 16.89
CA PHE A 95 14.06 -12.21 17.95
C PHE A 95 13.23 -11.12 18.66
N LEU A 96 13.79 -9.96 18.96
CA LEU A 96 13.06 -8.82 19.50
C LEU A 96 11.95 -8.36 18.55
N PHE A 97 12.24 -8.32 17.25
CA PHE A 97 11.23 -8.01 16.24
C PHE A 97 10.09 -9.04 16.23
N TYR A 98 10.41 -10.34 16.33
CA TYR A 98 9.38 -11.39 16.42
C TYR A 98 8.55 -11.29 17.69
N GLU A 99 9.17 -11.03 18.84
CA GLU A 99 8.47 -10.83 20.11
C GLU A 99 7.51 -9.65 20.03
N ARG A 100 7.94 -8.53 19.43
CA ARG A 100 7.07 -7.38 19.17
C ARG A 100 5.86 -7.76 18.30
N VAL A 101 6.06 -8.53 17.23
CA VAL A 101 4.96 -9.02 16.37
C VAL A 101 4.01 -9.94 17.13
N LEU A 102 4.53 -10.83 17.99
CA LEU A 102 3.73 -11.77 18.78
C LEU A 102 2.93 -11.08 19.90
N ALA A 103 3.44 -9.99 20.45
CA ALA A 103 2.79 -9.20 21.51
C ALA A 103 1.61 -8.36 20.99
N GLN A 104 1.54 -8.08 19.69
CA GLN A 104 0.53 -7.19 19.10
C GLN A 104 -0.91 -7.57 19.43
N GLN A 105 -1.70 -6.54 19.73
CA GLN A 105 -3.15 -6.65 19.99
C GLN A 105 -3.96 -6.16 18.80
N LEU A 106 -5.26 -6.46 18.80
CA LEU A 106 -6.16 -6.11 17.69
C LEU A 106 -6.22 -4.60 17.43
N ARG A 107 -6.16 -3.79 18.48
CA ARG A 107 -6.35 -2.33 18.44
C ARG A 107 -5.06 -1.52 18.43
N ASP A 108 -3.89 -2.15 18.32
CA ASP A 108 -2.61 -1.42 18.30
C ASP A 108 -2.52 -0.53 17.06
N LYS A 109 -2.06 0.71 17.24
CA LYS A 109 -2.00 1.72 16.17
C LYS A 109 -0.92 1.38 15.13
N ASN A 110 0.27 0.99 15.53
CA ASN A 110 1.40 0.74 14.62
C ASN A 110 1.65 -0.77 14.42
N LYS A 111 0.63 -1.46 13.96
CA LYS A 111 0.66 -2.91 13.78
C LYS A 111 1.54 -3.33 12.62
N ILE A 112 2.38 -4.34 12.82
CA ILE A 112 3.19 -4.96 11.78
C ILE A 112 2.36 -6.03 11.08
N TYR A 113 2.18 -5.89 9.77
CA TYR A 113 1.36 -6.79 8.97
C TYR A 113 2.17 -7.79 8.16
N SER A 114 3.49 -7.56 8.02
CA SER A 114 4.38 -8.44 7.28
C SER A 114 5.75 -8.54 7.92
N LEU A 115 6.34 -9.75 7.96
CA LEU A 115 7.68 -9.98 8.50
C LEU A 115 8.80 -9.58 7.51
N HIS A 116 8.49 -9.39 6.24
CA HIS A 116 9.46 -9.02 5.20
C HIS A 116 9.26 -7.59 4.70
N GLU A 117 8.13 -6.99 5.02
CA GLU A 117 7.77 -5.60 4.70
C GLU A 117 7.13 -4.98 5.96
N PRO A 118 7.90 -4.71 7.01
CA PRO A 118 7.35 -4.25 8.30
C PRO A 118 6.75 -2.83 8.23
N GLN A 119 7.15 -2.02 7.25
CA GLN A 119 6.66 -0.66 7.00
C GLN A 119 5.26 -0.62 6.37
N VAL A 120 4.75 -1.76 5.87
CA VAL A 120 3.40 -1.81 5.27
C VAL A 120 2.34 -1.50 6.32
N TYR A 121 1.46 -0.58 6.00
CA TYR A 121 0.32 -0.25 6.86
C TYR A 121 -1.02 -0.66 6.24
N CYS A 122 -2.05 -0.69 7.08
CA CYS A 122 -3.41 -1.07 6.70
C CYS A 122 -4.24 0.18 6.41
N ILE A 123 -4.92 0.20 5.27
CA ILE A 123 -5.83 1.28 4.87
C ILE A 123 -7.24 0.72 4.76
N ALA A 124 -8.16 1.24 5.58
CA ALA A 124 -9.57 0.89 5.50
C ALA A 124 -10.21 1.61 4.30
N LYS A 125 -10.89 0.88 3.44
CA LYS A 125 -11.56 1.40 2.24
C LYS A 125 -13.08 1.47 2.36
N GLY A 126 -13.67 0.82 3.35
CA GLY A 126 -15.12 0.78 3.54
C GLY A 126 -15.91 0.13 2.41
N LYS A 127 -15.26 -0.68 1.57
CA LYS A 127 -15.92 -1.43 0.48
C LYS A 127 -16.27 -2.83 0.97
N ASP A 128 -17.48 -3.32 0.68
CA ASP A 128 -17.95 -4.62 1.16
C ASP A 128 -17.06 -5.78 0.73
N HIS A 129 -16.62 -5.79 -0.53
CA HIS A 129 -15.77 -6.86 -1.06
C HIS A 129 -14.29 -6.75 -0.65
N LYS A 130 -13.80 -5.56 -0.26
CA LYS A 130 -12.41 -5.33 0.12
C LYS A 130 -12.32 -4.22 1.17
N GLN A 131 -12.50 -4.61 2.43
CA GLN A 131 -12.51 -3.67 3.55
C GLN A 131 -11.13 -3.05 3.82
N TYR A 132 -10.04 -3.81 3.59
CA TYR A 132 -8.67 -3.39 3.92
C TYR A 132 -7.74 -3.60 2.74
N GLU A 133 -6.88 -2.61 2.49
CA GLU A 133 -5.75 -2.66 1.57
C GLU A 133 -4.45 -2.55 2.38
N TYR A 134 -3.44 -3.36 2.02
CA TYR A 134 -2.14 -3.40 2.71
C TYR A 134 -1.05 -2.95 1.74
N GLY A 135 -0.46 -1.82 2.04
CA GLY A 135 0.54 -1.19 1.17
C GLY A 135 0.75 0.26 1.56
N ASN A 136 1.27 1.04 0.63
CA ASN A 136 1.55 2.45 0.85
C ASN A 136 0.53 3.34 0.13
N LYS A 137 0.19 4.45 0.76
CA LYS A 137 -0.63 5.49 0.15
C LYS A 137 0.20 6.18 -0.93
N VAL A 138 -0.39 6.35 -2.10
CA VAL A 138 0.24 7.08 -3.20
C VAL A 138 -0.64 8.22 -3.65
N SER A 139 -0.02 9.34 -3.96
CA SER A 139 -0.65 10.50 -4.60
C SER A 139 -0.21 10.57 -6.05
N VAL A 140 -1.15 10.85 -6.93
CA VAL A 140 -0.93 10.99 -8.38
C VAL A 140 -1.55 12.30 -8.84
N ALA A 141 -0.77 13.10 -9.54
CA ALA A 141 -1.25 14.33 -10.17
C ALA A 141 -1.09 14.25 -11.69
N SER A 142 -2.13 14.63 -12.41
CA SER A 142 -2.12 14.67 -13.88
C SER A 142 -2.52 16.04 -14.42
N THR A 143 -2.06 16.34 -15.63
CA THR A 143 -2.42 17.59 -16.32
C THR A 143 -3.92 17.63 -16.63
N ALA A 144 -4.49 18.83 -16.62
CA ALA A 144 -5.90 19.05 -16.97
C ALA A 144 -6.18 18.73 -18.44
N LYS A 145 -5.26 18.96 -19.35
CA LYS A 145 -5.32 18.56 -20.76
C LYS A 145 -4.36 17.41 -21.00
N GLY A 146 -4.73 16.42 -21.78
CA GLY A 146 -3.88 15.28 -22.12
C GLY A 146 -3.80 14.17 -21.08
N ASN A 147 -4.12 14.40 -19.80
CA ASN A 147 -4.03 13.38 -18.73
C ASN A 147 -2.63 12.79 -18.58
N ILE A 148 -1.59 13.61 -18.74
CA ILE A 148 -0.19 13.24 -18.50
C ILE A 148 0.08 13.32 -17.02
N ILE A 149 0.70 12.31 -16.43
CA ILE A 149 1.09 12.30 -15.04
C ILE A 149 2.32 13.21 -14.89
N VAL A 150 2.23 14.20 -13.99
CA VAL A 150 3.28 15.19 -13.75
C VAL A 150 3.82 15.17 -12.33
N GLY A 151 3.19 14.42 -11.45
CA GLY A 151 3.66 14.25 -10.07
C GLY A 151 3.14 12.96 -9.48
N VAL A 152 4.04 12.24 -8.82
CA VAL A 152 3.73 11.02 -8.07
C VAL A 152 4.54 11.01 -6.79
N VAL A 153 3.90 10.65 -5.67
CA VAL A 153 4.54 10.57 -4.36
C VAL A 153 4.05 9.34 -3.63
N SER A 154 4.97 8.55 -3.08
CA SER A 154 4.69 7.44 -2.17
C SER A 154 4.84 7.91 -0.73
N HIS A 155 3.85 7.66 0.12
CA HIS A 155 3.84 8.12 1.51
C HIS A 155 4.14 6.96 2.45
N ASP A 156 5.14 7.13 3.32
CA ASP A 156 5.57 6.11 4.30
C ASP A 156 4.56 5.92 5.43
N LYS A 157 3.64 6.87 5.60
CA LYS A 157 2.62 6.84 6.65
C LYS A 157 1.23 7.03 6.06
N ASN A 158 0.21 6.51 6.75
CA ASN A 158 -1.19 6.75 6.38
C ASN A 158 -1.63 8.16 6.79
N LEU A 159 -1.12 9.16 6.05
CA LEU A 159 -1.49 10.56 6.25
C LEU A 159 -2.89 10.85 5.71
N HIS A 160 -3.59 11.82 6.29
CA HIS A 160 -4.83 12.33 5.71
C HIS A 160 -4.55 13.02 4.37
N ASP A 161 -5.49 12.97 3.42
CA ASP A 161 -5.29 13.52 2.06
C ASP A 161 -4.87 15.00 2.06
N SER A 162 -5.43 15.80 2.97
CA SER A 162 -5.08 17.23 3.11
C SER A 162 -3.60 17.49 3.46
N HIS A 163 -2.91 16.52 4.04
CA HIS A 163 -1.49 16.62 4.40
C HIS A 163 -0.54 16.12 3.31
N THR A 164 -1.06 15.41 2.31
CA THR A 164 -0.23 14.87 1.21
C THR A 164 -0.02 15.87 0.06
N LEU A 165 -0.90 16.86 -0.07
CA LEU A 165 -0.90 17.81 -1.19
C LEU A 165 0.36 18.70 -1.28
N PRO A 166 0.88 19.28 -0.16
CA PRO A 166 2.07 20.13 -0.23
C PRO A 166 3.30 19.41 -0.81
N GLU A 167 3.48 18.14 -0.46
CA GLU A 167 4.58 17.32 -0.94
C GLU A 167 4.47 17.03 -2.45
N VAL A 168 3.26 16.73 -2.92
CA VAL A 168 2.99 16.51 -4.35
C VAL A 168 3.23 17.79 -5.16
N LEU A 169 2.78 18.94 -4.67
CA LEU A 169 2.98 20.22 -5.35
C LEU A 169 4.46 20.57 -5.43
N ARG A 170 5.20 20.41 -4.32
CA ARG A 170 6.66 20.62 -4.32
C ARG A 170 7.37 19.70 -5.32
N HIS A 171 6.99 18.42 -5.38
CA HIS A 171 7.55 17.49 -6.35
C HIS A 171 7.30 17.95 -7.80
N ILE A 172 6.10 18.46 -8.09
CA ILE A 172 5.75 18.99 -9.43
C ILE A 172 6.57 20.23 -9.73
N GLU A 173 6.72 21.16 -8.77
CA GLU A 173 7.49 22.39 -8.94
C GLU A 173 8.95 22.10 -9.25
N VAL A 174 9.58 21.18 -8.49
CA VAL A 174 10.97 20.76 -8.73
C VAL A 174 11.12 20.11 -10.11
N THR A 175 10.17 19.26 -10.52
CA THR A 175 10.25 18.53 -11.79
C THR A 175 9.97 19.40 -13.00
N ARG A 176 9.10 20.43 -12.89
CA ARG A 176 8.68 21.28 -13.99
C ARG A 176 9.34 22.65 -14.02
N GLY A 177 10.02 23.05 -12.95
CA GLY A 177 10.58 24.41 -12.80
C GLY A 177 9.52 25.52 -12.72
N SER A 178 8.24 25.18 -12.45
CA SER A 178 7.16 26.18 -12.36
C SER A 178 6.07 25.76 -11.38
N ALA A 179 5.55 26.72 -10.62
CA ALA A 179 4.49 26.51 -9.66
C ALA A 179 3.14 26.17 -10.33
N VAL A 180 2.34 25.36 -9.66
CA VAL A 180 1.00 24.98 -10.10
C VAL A 180 0.02 26.07 -9.70
N LYS A 181 -0.62 26.73 -10.66
CA LYS A 181 -1.61 27.80 -10.38
C LYS A 181 -2.90 27.26 -9.72
N THR A 182 -3.40 26.11 -10.19
CA THR A 182 -4.68 25.56 -9.73
C THR A 182 -4.64 24.04 -9.66
N ALA A 183 -5.05 23.47 -8.53
CA ALA A 183 -5.19 22.04 -8.32
C ALA A 183 -6.66 21.66 -8.09
N ILE A 184 -7.19 20.74 -8.91
CA ILE A 184 -8.53 20.19 -8.75
C ILE A 184 -8.42 18.92 -7.92
N CYS A 185 -8.91 18.95 -6.69
CA CYS A 185 -8.73 17.88 -5.71
C CYS A 185 -10.06 17.19 -5.34
N ASP A 186 -9.97 16.03 -4.71
CA ASP A 186 -11.13 15.34 -4.14
C ASP A 186 -11.59 16.00 -2.82
N ARG A 187 -12.76 15.58 -2.34
CA ARG A 187 -13.35 16.08 -1.08
C ARG A 187 -12.50 15.73 0.15
N GLY A 188 -11.61 14.74 0.08
CA GLY A 188 -10.62 14.44 1.11
C GLY A 188 -9.64 15.59 1.41
N TYR A 189 -9.51 16.55 0.49
CA TYR A 189 -8.64 17.73 0.63
C TYR A 189 -9.35 18.97 1.21
N ARG A 190 -10.50 18.79 1.86
CA ARG A 190 -11.22 19.90 2.53
C ARG A 190 -10.37 20.56 3.62
N GLY A 191 -10.61 21.85 3.84
CA GLY A 191 -10.01 22.64 4.92
C GLY A 191 -8.95 23.63 4.47
N LYS A 192 -8.40 23.49 3.26
CA LYS A 192 -7.45 24.48 2.69
C LYS A 192 -7.96 24.95 1.34
N SER A 193 -8.12 26.26 1.17
CA SER A 193 -8.46 26.88 -0.12
C SER A 193 -7.22 27.15 -0.97
N GLN A 194 -6.05 27.22 -0.33
CA GLN A 194 -4.75 27.47 -0.96
C GLN A 194 -3.64 26.73 -0.25
N VAL A 195 -2.66 26.25 -1.01
CA VAL A 195 -1.40 25.67 -0.51
C VAL A 195 -0.28 26.31 -1.31
N ASN A 196 0.63 27.03 -0.64
CA ASN A 196 1.61 27.90 -1.27
C ASN A 196 0.90 28.86 -2.26
N GLU A 197 1.36 28.92 -3.51
CA GLU A 197 0.76 29.73 -4.58
C GLU A 197 -0.39 29.00 -5.32
N THR A 198 -0.67 27.74 -4.98
CA THR A 198 -1.66 26.92 -5.65
C THR A 198 -3.05 27.09 -5.07
N THR A 199 -4.02 27.51 -5.87
CA THR A 199 -5.44 27.54 -5.52
C THR A 199 -6.05 26.15 -5.58
N ILE A 200 -6.71 25.71 -4.49
CA ILE A 200 -7.36 24.39 -4.41
C ILE A 200 -8.82 24.52 -4.82
N GLN A 201 -9.22 23.79 -5.84
CA GLN A 201 -10.61 23.69 -6.28
C GLN A 201 -11.20 22.33 -5.91
N LEU A 202 -12.28 22.36 -5.11
CA LEU A 202 -13.04 21.17 -4.75
C LEU A 202 -14.36 21.17 -5.52
N PRO A 203 -14.52 20.34 -6.57
CA PRO A 203 -15.72 20.33 -7.39
C PRO A 203 -16.96 20.00 -6.57
N LYS A 204 -18.00 20.82 -6.73
CA LYS A 204 -19.32 20.62 -6.13
C LYS A 204 -20.33 20.25 -7.22
N LYS A 205 -21.28 19.36 -6.90
CA LYS A 205 -22.39 19.07 -7.82
C LYS A 205 -23.19 20.33 -8.08
N PRO A 206 -23.76 20.51 -9.31
CA PRO A 206 -24.69 21.60 -9.61
C PRO A 206 -25.87 21.58 -8.64
N LEU A 207 -26.32 22.76 -8.21
CA LEU A 207 -27.51 22.95 -7.39
C LEU A 207 -28.71 23.28 -8.27
N LYS A 208 -29.93 23.05 -7.77
CA LYS A 208 -31.16 23.40 -8.51
C LYS A 208 -31.24 24.88 -8.81
N ARG A 209 -30.76 25.75 -7.91
CA ARG A 209 -30.74 27.22 -8.03
C ARG A 209 -29.66 27.80 -8.96
N ASP A 210 -28.72 26.96 -9.42
CA ASP A 210 -27.65 27.42 -10.30
C ASP A 210 -28.20 27.75 -11.69
N ASN A 211 -27.74 28.83 -12.30
CA ASN A 211 -28.02 29.13 -13.69
C ASN A 211 -27.29 28.18 -14.65
N ARG A 212 -27.58 28.23 -15.96
CA ARG A 212 -27.01 27.31 -16.95
C ARG A 212 -25.47 27.39 -16.98
N TYR A 213 -24.89 28.57 -16.97
CA TYR A 213 -23.44 28.78 -16.99
C TYR A 213 -22.79 28.20 -15.73
N GLN A 214 -23.34 28.44 -14.55
CA GLN A 214 -22.84 27.90 -13.29
C GLN A 214 -22.91 26.35 -13.24
N ARG A 215 -24.00 25.77 -13.74
CA ARG A 215 -24.15 24.30 -13.86
C ARG A 215 -23.10 23.72 -14.78
N ASP A 216 -22.85 24.29 -15.93
CA ASP A 216 -21.86 23.81 -16.90
C ASP A 216 -20.44 23.97 -16.38
N LYS A 217 -20.11 25.08 -15.72
CA LYS A 217 -18.82 25.26 -15.03
C LYS A 217 -18.58 24.17 -13.97
N LYS A 218 -19.58 23.91 -13.10
CA LYS A 218 -19.49 22.86 -12.07
C LYS A 218 -19.39 21.45 -12.69
N ARG A 219 -20.14 21.15 -13.75
CA ARG A 219 -20.04 19.88 -14.49
C ARG A 219 -18.67 19.67 -15.10
N LYS A 220 -18.06 20.71 -15.70
CA LYS A 220 -16.70 20.67 -16.24
C LYS A 220 -15.67 20.35 -15.15
N GLN A 221 -15.77 21.00 -13.99
CA GLN A 221 -14.89 20.73 -12.86
C GLN A 221 -15.05 19.30 -12.33
N CYS A 222 -16.31 18.80 -12.18
CA CYS A 222 -16.57 17.42 -11.76
C CYS A 222 -16.00 16.39 -12.75
N ARG A 223 -16.15 16.61 -14.06
CA ARG A 223 -15.56 15.76 -15.10
C ARG A 223 -14.03 15.75 -15.02
N ARG A 224 -13.41 16.91 -14.79
CA ARG A 224 -11.96 17.00 -14.60
C ARG A 224 -11.47 16.19 -13.42
N ARG A 225 -12.16 16.32 -12.30
CA ARG A 225 -11.82 15.50 -11.12
C ARG A 225 -11.97 14.01 -11.42
N ALA A 226 -13.09 13.62 -12.06
CA ALA A 226 -13.37 12.22 -12.36
C ALA A 226 -12.34 11.59 -13.35
N ALA A 227 -11.68 12.40 -14.17
CA ALA A 227 -10.69 11.94 -15.15
C ALA A 227 -9.48 11.23 -14.54
N ILE A 228 -9.18 11.43 -13.23
CA ILE A 228 -8.11 10.73 -12.53
C ILE A 228 -8.47 9.26 -12.21
N GLU A 229 -9.75 8.93 -12.10
CA GLU A 229 -10.21 7.60 -11.70
C GLU A 229 -9.84 6.52 -12.75
N PRO A 230 -10.08 6.72 -14.07
CA PRO A 230 -9.58 5.81 -15.11
C PRO A 230 -8.05 5.68 -15.12
N ILE A 231 -7.32 6.79 -14.90
CA ILE A 231 -5.85 6.75 -14.83
C ILE A 231 -5.41 5.81 -13.71
N ILE A 232 -5.96 5.99 -12.50
CA ILE A 232 -5.65 5.11 -11.35
C ILE A 232 -6.07 3.66 -11.65
N GLY A 233 -7.19 3.45 -12.35
CA GLY A 233 -7.64 2.14 -12.81
C GLY A 233 -6.57 1.46 -13.67
N HIS A 234 -6.12 2.13 -14.72
CA HIS A 234 -5.07 1.62 -15.61
C HIS A 234 -3.72 1.43 -14.91
N LEU A 235 -3.31 2.36 -14.03
CA LEU A 235 -2.09 2.18 -13.23
C LEU A 235 -2.15 0.89 -12.41
N LYS A 236 -3.32 0.55 -11.89
CA LYS A 236 -3.52 -0.67 -11.10
C LYS A 236 -3.60 -1.94 -11.95
N SER A 237 -4.36 -1.94 -13.04
CA SER A 237 -4.59 -3.12 -13.88
C SER A 237 -3.42 -3.40 -14.83
N ASP A 238 -2.97 -2.38 -15.56
CA ASP A 238 -2.03 -2.55 -16.67
C ASP A 238 -0.57 -2.37 -16.23
N PHE A 239 -0.31 -1.49 -15.24
CA PHE A 239 1.03 -1.09 -14.82
C PHE A 239 1.39 -1.54 -13.40
N ARG A 240 0.77 -2.59 -12.89
CA ARG A 240 1.10 -3.31 -11.64
C ARG A 240 1.07 -2.49 -10.35
N LEU A 241 0.41 -1.33 -10.33
CA LEU A 241 0.28 -0.56 -9.09
C LEU A 241 -0.62 -1.27 -8.05
N SER A 242 -1.45 -2.23 -8.48
CA SER A 242 -2.28 -3.05 -7.60
C SER A 242 -1.49 -4.08 -6.79
N ARG A 243 -0.26 -4.44 -7.20
CA ARG A 243 0.56 -5.44 -6.53
C ARG A 243 2.04 -5.21 -6.78
N ASN A 244 2.68 -4.47 -5.88
CA ASN A 244 4.10 -4.21 -5.93
C ASN A 244 4.90 -5.42 -5.43
N PHE A 245 5.84 -5.90 -6.26
CA PHE A 245 6.75 -7.00 -5.94
C PHE A 245 8.12 -6.50 -5.44
N LEU A 246 8.45 -5.23 -5.65
CA LEU A 246 9.68 -4.64 -5.18
C LEU A 246 9.63 -4.45 -3.66
N LYS A 247 10.78 -4.53 -3.00
CA LYS A 247 10.90 -4.48 -1.54
C LYS A 247 11.28 -3.08 -1.05
N GLY A 248 10.85 -2.78 0.18
CA GLY A 248 11.20 -1.56 0.88
C GLY A 248 10.54 -0.31 0.31
N THR A 249 10.84 0.85 0.89
CA THR A 249 10.33 2.17 0.48
C THR A 249 10.84 2.56 -0.89
N LEU A 250 12.12 2.35 -1.17
CA LEU A 250 12.71 2.58 -2.49
C LEU A 250 12.00 1.75 -3.58
N GLY A 251 11.68 0.48 -3.28
CA GLY A 251 10.91 -0.36 -4.20
C GLY A 251 9.50 0.17 -4.45
N ASP A 252 8.89 0.85 -3.49
CA ASP A 252 7.59 1.50 -3.66
C ASP A 252 7.66 2.72 -4.57
N GLU A 253 8.68 3.55 -4.40
CA GLU A 253 8.94 4.71 -5.25
C GLU A 253 9.23 4.30 -6.69
N ILE A 254 10.14 3.35 -6.89
CA ILE A 254 10.49 2.83 -8.21
C ILE A 254 9.26 2.26 -8.93
N ASN A 255 8.47 1.41 -8.29
CA ASN A 255 7.28 0.83 -8.90
C ASN A 255 6.26 1.91 -9.28
N LEU A 256 6.09 2.95 -8.46
CA LEU A 256 5.21 4.07 -8.72
C LEU A 256 5.69 4.91 -9.90
N LEU A 257 6.98 5.24 -9.95
CA LEU A 257 7.61 5.98 -11.05
C LEU A 257 7.52 5.21 -12.36
N MET A 258 7.83 3.90 -12.36
CA MET A 258 7.70 3.05 -13.54
C MET A 258 6.26 2.99 -14.06
N ALA A 259 5.28 2.88 -13.19
CA ALA A 259 3.88 2.89 -13.58
C ALA A 259 3.45 4.21 -14.21
N ALA A 260 3.89 5.35 -13.64
CA ALA A 260 3.62 6.68 -14.18
C ALA A 260 4.31 6.91 -15.53
N THR A 261 5.56 6.48 -15.67
CA THR A 261 6.32 6.56 -16.92
C THR A 261 5.67 5.72 -18.01
N ALA A 262 5.27 4.48 -17.71
CA ALA A 262 4.60 3.59 -18.67
C ALA A 262 3.26 4.18 -19.14
N TRP A 263 2.49 4.80 -18.23
CA TRP A 263 1.27 5.54 -18.60
C TRP A 263 1.57 6.70 -19.56
N ASN A 264 2.55 7.54 -19.25
CA ASN A 264 2.92 8.68 -20.06
C ASN A 264 3.45 8.24 -21.43
N LEU A 265 4.30 7.20 -21.47
CA LEU A 265 4.80 6.62 -22.73
C LEU A 265 3.67 6.08 -23.60
N ARG A 266 2.71 5.36 -23.01
CA ARG A 266 1.50 4.90 -23.74
C ARG A 266 0.74 6.09 -24.34
N LYS A 267 0.58 7.19 -23.63
CA LYS A 267 -0.07 8.40 -24.14
C LYS A 267 0.69 9.02 -25.30
N TRP A 268 2.01 9.08 -25.18
CA TRP A 268 2.89 9.56 -26.25
C TRP A 268 2.80 8.72 -27.51
N LEU A 269 2.87 7.40 -27.36
CA LEU A 269 2.75 6.47 -28.50
C LEU A 269 1.41 6.63 -29.22
N ILE A 270 0.31 6.73 -28.49
CA ILE A 270 -1.01 6.98 -29.10
C ILE A 270 -1.03 8.28 -29.89
N ALA A 271 -0.49 9.37 -29.31
CA ALA A 271 -0.44 10.68 -30.01
C ALA A 271 0.44 10.62 -31.26
N PHE A 272 1.58 9.92 -31.19
CA PHE A 272 2.50 9.74 -32.29
C PHE A 272 1.88 8.93 -33.44
N PHE A 273 1.21 7.82 -33.16
CA PHE A 273 0.52 7.03 -34.18
C PHE A 273 -0.65 7.79 -34.80
N TRP A 274 -1.40 8.58 -34.04
CA TRP A 274 -2.43 9.44 -34.58
C TRP A 274 -1.84 10.49 -35.54
N TRP A 275 -0.73 11.11 -35.16
CA TRP A 275 -0.04 12.07 -36.00
C TRP A 275 0.44 11.41 -37.32
N LEU A 276 1.10 10.25 -37.25
CA LEU A 276 1.52 9.50 -38.45
C LEU A 276 0.35 9.17 -39.35
N PHE A 277 -0.79 8.75 -38.77
CA PHE A 277 -1.99 8.43 -39.54
C PHE A 277 -2.54 9.66 -40.29
N LEU A 278 -2.57 10.81 -39.65
CA LEU A 278 -3.02 12.05 -40.26
C LEU A 278 -2.10 12.52 -41.38
N VAL A 279 -0.77 12.50 -41.15
CA VAL A 279 0.23 12.85 -42.19
C VAL A 279 0.12 11.93 -43.41
N ARG A 280 -0.07 10.63 -43.17
CA ARG A 280 -0.23 9.67 -44.28
C ARG A 280 -1.52 9.90 -45.05
N LYS A 281 -2.60 10.32 -44.41
CA LYS A 281 -3.86 10.63 -45.08
C LYS A 281 -3.71 11.87 -45.96
N GLU A 282 -3.10 12.96 -45.48
CA GLU A 282 -2.82 14.17 -46.26
C GLU A 282 -1.86 13.94 -47.44
N ALA A 283 -1.03 12.91 -47.39
CA ALA A 283 -0.12 12.56 -48.47
C ALA A 283 -0.78 11.68 -49.55
N LEU A 284 -2.00 11.15 -49.32
CA LEU A 284 -2.76 10.30 -50.22
C LEU A 284 -3.97 11.02 -50.86
N ASP A 285 -4.36 12.19 -50.34
CA ASP A 285 -5.31 13.11 -50.87
C ASP A 285 -4.58 14.17 -51.73
#